data_9030fc20861941ffcff1dbd736daea2d
#
_entry.id   9030fc20861941ffcff1dbd736daea2d
#
_cell.length_a   1.000
_cell.length_b   1.000
_cell.length_c   1.000
_cell.angle_alpha   90.00
_cell.angle_beta   90.00
_cell.angle_gamma   90.00
#
_symmetry.space_group_name_H-M   'P 1'
#
loop_
_entity.id
_entity.type
_entity.pdbx_description
1 polymer ?
#
loop_
_entity_poly.entity_id
_entity_poly.type
_entity_poly.pdbx_seq_one_letter_code
_entity_poly.pdbx_strand_id
1 'polypeptide(L)'
;MVVGQRDIIANIERLHRVMDQANCAAIVVRSGKNVTYLSGFAYPGTLARHLDFPDSPREVLLIWPRQGEPALITNHYAAPLARRDSWLSRIEVYDDYADSPYALMAELLRQLGLHHETIGFEKTYLSAARWDETRHLLPEMTMLDCTEMMAQVRWIKTPGEVRLLKEAADLLDEAYLVPERKSMISKDANV
;
A
#
# COMPACT_ATOMS: atom_id res chain seq x y z
N MET A 1 13.81 3.93 -22.77
CA MET A 1 14.39 4.00 -21.43
C MET A 1 13.89 2.75 -20.71
N VAL A 2 14.78 1.77 -20.46
CA VAL A 2 14.44 0.55 -19.73
C VAL A 2 14.15 0.99 -18.29
N VAL A 3 12.91 0.82 -17.83
CA VAL A 3 12.57 1.00 -16.42
C VAL A 3 13.32 -0.10 -15.68
N GLY A 4 14.42 0.27 -15.01
CA GLY A 4 15.17 -0.66 -14.19
C GLY A 4 14.27 -1.26 -13.14
N GLN A 5 14.45 -2.54 -12.86
CA GLN A 5 13.76 -3.25 -11.80
C GLN A 5 13.94 -2.44 -10.50
N ARG A 6 12.84 -1.89 -9.97
CA ARG A 6 12.89 -1.11 -8.74
C ARG A 6 13.15 -2.06 -7.58
N ASP A 7 14.17 -1.78 -6.81
CA ASP A 7 14.50 -2.56 -5.63
C ASP A 7 13.37 -2.45 -4.59
N ILE A 8 12.98 -3.57 -4.02
CA ILE A 8 12.03 -3.62 -2.90
C ILE A 8 12.72 -3.00 -1.69
N ILE A 9 12.22 -1.86 -1.23
CA ILE A 9 12.77 -1.15 -0.06
C ILE A 9 12.14 -1.59 1.26
N ALA A 10 10.96 -2.22 1.19
CA ALA A 10 10.21 -2.68 2.36
C ALA A 10 10.96 -3.79 3.12
N ASN A 11 10.80 -3.83 4.43
CA ASN A 11 11.40 -4.85 5.29
C ASN A 11 10.59 -6.15 5.23
N ILE A 12 10.73 -6.89 4.14
CA ILE A 12 9.97 -8.12 3.88
C ILE A 12 10.35 -9.25 4.85
N GLU A 13 11.63 -9.35 5.22
CA GLU A 13 12.07 -10.34 6.22
C GLU A 13 11.36 -10.12 7.55
N ARG A 14 11.25 -8.86 8.00
CA ARG A 14 10.52 -8.53 9.23
C ARG A 14 9.02 -8.77 9.09
N LEU A 15 8.44 -8.46 7.93
CA LEU A 15 7.04 -8.75 7.65
C LEU A 15 6.76 -10.25 7.80
N HIS A 16 7.53 -11.11 7.15
CA HIS A 16 7.36 -12.55 7.26
C HIS A 16 7.52 -13.04 8.69
N ARG A 17 8.50 -12.52 9.44
CA ARG A 17 8.72 -12.87 10.85
C ARG A 17 7.49 -12.55 11.73
N VAL A 18 6.90 -11.38 11.58
CA VAL A 18 5.70 -11.02 12.38
C VAL A 18 4.46 -11.79 11.94
N MET A 19 4.35 -12.13 10.65
CA MET A 19 3.31 -13.03 10.15
C MET A 19 3.45 -14.45 10.74
N ASP A 20 4.67 -14.98 10.82
CA ASP A 20 4.95 -16.28 11.44
C ASP A 20 4.57 -16.29 12.91
N GLN A 21 4.95 -15.26 13.66
CA GLN A 21 4.61 -15.12 15.09
C GLN A 21 3.09 -15.08 15.33
N ALA A 22 2.33 -14.51 14.39
CA ALA A 22 0.88 -14.41 14.46
C ALA A 22 0.15 -15.61 13.83
N ASN A 23 0.88 -16.61 13.31
CA ASN A 23 0.34 -17.70 12.49
C ASN A 23 -0.59 -17.18 11.37
N CYS A 24 -0.15 -16.14 10.67
CA CYS A 24 -0.89 -15.43 9.64
C CYS A 24 -0.40 -15.87 8.25
N ALA A 25 -1.27 -16.48 7.45
CA ALA A 25 -0.90 -17.02 6.14
C ALA A 25 -0.78 -15.95 5.05
N ALA A 26 -1.51 -14.84 5.18
CA ALA A 26 -1.40 -13.66 4.33
C ALA A 26 -1.87 -12.42 5.07
N ILE A 27 -1.47 -11.25 4.58
CA ILE A 27 -2.09 -9.99 4.98
C ILE A 27 -2.78 -9.34 3.78
N VAL A 28 -3.87 -8.65 4.05
CA VAL A 28 -4.55 -7.77 3.10
C VAL A 28 -4.47 -6.36 3.65
N VAL A 29 -3.66 -5.53 3.01
CA VAL A 29 -3.50 -4.12 3.40
C VAL A 29 -4.26 -3.21 2.45
N ARG A 30 -4.80 -2.13 3.00
CA ARG A 30 -5.63 -1.16 2.31
C ARG A 30 -5.12 0.27 2.50
N SER A 31 -4.53 0.59 3.63
CA SER A 31 -4.04 1.95 3.89
C SER A 31 -3.01 2.38 2.86
N GLY A 32 -3.11 3.64 2.39
CA GLY A 32 -2.22 4.17 1.36
C GLY A 32 -0.74 4.01 1.71
N LYS A 33 -0.37 4.28 2.96
CA LYS A 33 1.01 4.14 3.45
C LYS A 33 1.55 2.71 3.37
N ASN A 34 0.73 1.69 3.70
CA ASN A 34 1.16 0.30 3.70
C ASN A 34 1.11 -0.32 2.30
N VAL A 35 0.13 0.07 1.47
CA VAL A 35 0.10 -0.28 0.05
C VAL A 35 1.35 0.25 -0.65
N THR A 36 1.67 1.54 -0.48
CA THR A 36 2.89 2.14 -1.06
C THR A 36 4.15 1.47 -0.54
N TYR A 37 4.23 1.22 0.77
CA TYR A 37 5.38 0.58 1.39
C TYR A 37 5.68 -0.80 0.81
N LEU A 38 4.67 -1.63 0.63
CA LEU A 38 4.83 -3.01 0.16
C LEU A 38 4.84 -3.15 -1.37
N SER A 39 4.26 -2.22 -2.11
CA SER A 39 4.14 -2.33 -3.58
C SER A 39 4.98 -1.33 -4.37
N GLY A 40 5.47 -0.26 -3.74
CA GLY A 40 6.07 0.88 -4.44
C GLY A 40 5.06 1.77 -5.17
N PHE A 41 3.82 1.36 -5.24
CA PHE A 41 2.77 2.11 -5.90
C PHE A 41 2.15 3.15 -4.96
N ALA A 42 2.33 4.43 -5.28
CA ALA A 42 1.64 5.52 -4.62
C ALA A 42 0.39 5.89 -5.43
N TYR A 43 -0.79 5.74 -4.81
CA TYR A 43 -2.04 6.16 -5.44
C TYR A 43 -2.00 7.68 -5.68
N PRO A 44 -2.32 8.18 -6.89
CA PRO A 44 -1.98 9.54 -7.29
C PRO A 44 -2.78 10.64 -6.58
N GLY A 45 -2.08 11.69 -6.21
CA GLY A 45 -2.61 12.99 -5.83
C GLY A 45 -3.54 13.03 -4.63
N THR A 46 -4.57 13.85 -4.72
CA THR A 46 -5.61 14.00 -3.69
C THR A 46 -6.40 12.72 -3.44
N LEU A 47 -6.39 11.79 -4.38
CA LEU A 47 -7.06 10.51 -4.27
C LEU A 47 -6.38 9.58 -3.25
N ALA A 48 -5.08 9.77 -2.97
CA ALA A 48 -4.37 9.00 -1.95
C ALA A 48 -5.00 9.12 -0.55
N ARG A 49 -5.57 10.27 -0.23
CA ARG A 49 -6.28 10.49 1.05
C ARG A 49 -7.49 9.57 1.20
N HIS A 50 -8.14 9.20 0.12
CA HIS A 50 -9.29 8.30 0.18
C HIS A 50 -8.93 6.89 0.66
N LEU A 51 -7.68 6.47 0.49
CA LEU A 51 -7.23 5.15 0.96
C LEU A 51 -7.09 5.08 2.49
N ASP A 52 -7.01 6.22 3.16
CA ASP A 52 -6.93 6.30 4.62
C ASP A 52 -8.32 6.39 5.29
N PHE A 53 -9.40 6.49 4.50
CA PHE A 53 -10.77 6.49 5.00
C PHE A 53 -11.45 5.13 4.79
N PRO A 54 -12.18 4.61 5.79
CA PRO A 54 -12.86 3.32 5.70
C PRO A 54 -13.88 3.20 4.57
N ASP A 55 -14.50 4.30 4.15
CA ASP A 55 -15.56 4.35 3.13
C ASP A 55 -15.10 5.02 1.83
N SER A 56 -13.87 4.76 1.42
CA SER A 56 -13.38 5.26 0.16
C SER A 56 -14.18 4.69 -1.02
N PRO A 57 -14.62 5.54 -1.97
CA PRO A 57 -15.30 5.08 -3.17
C PRO A 57 -14.38 4.32 -4.13
N ARG A 58 -13.06 4.46 -3.96
CA ARG A 58 -12.04 3.79 -4.77
C ARG A 58 -11.09 3.05 -3.86
N GLU A 59 -11.15 1.74 -3.96
CA GLU A 59 -10.38 0.84 -3.12
C GLU A 59 -9.09 0.43 -3.82
N VAL A 60 -8.03 0.31 -3.05
CA VAL A 60 -6.81 -0.39 -3.45
C VAL A 60 -6.52 -1.41 -2.37
N LEU A 61 -6.37 -2.65 -2.75
CA LEU A 61 -6.05 -3.74 -1.85
C LEU A 61 -4.75 -4.40 -2.28
N LEU A 62 -3.94 -4.78 -1.33
CA LEU A 62 -2.74 -5.55 -1.60
C LEU A 62 -2.79 -6.83 -0.77
N ILE A 63 -2.83 -7.97 -1.44
CA ILE A 63 -2.69 -9.29 -0.83
C ILE A 63 -1.20 -9.63 -0.79
N TRP A 64 -0.66 -9.84 0.41
CA TRP A 64 0.71 -10.30 0.61
C TRP A 64 0.70 -11.66 1.30
N PRO A 65 0.82 -12.76 0.54
CA PRO A 65 0.90 -14.09 1.12
C PRO A 65 2.27 -14.31 1.76
N ARG A 66 2.33 -15.15 2.80
CA ARG A 66 3.59 -15.58 3.39
C ARG A 66 4.44 -16.39 2.41
N GLN A 67 3.77 -17.15 1.54
CA GLN A 67 4.38 -17.92 0.46
C GLN A 67 3.62 -17.65 -0.83
N GLY A 68 4.34 -17.41 -1.92
CA GLY A 68 3.76 -17.11 -3.22
C GLY A 68 3.91 -15.65 -3.62
N GLU A 69 3.27 -15.29 -4.73
CA GLU A 69 3.38 -13.97 -5.34
C GLU A 69 2.33 -13.01 -4.77
N PRO A 70 2.73 -11.81 -4.28
CA PRO A 70 1.79 -10.78 -3.89
C PRO A 70 0.95 -10.28 -5.06
N ALA A 71 -0.29 -9.86 -4.78
CA ALA A 71 -1.20 -9.33 -5.79
C ALA A 71 -1.73 -7.95 -5.36
N LEU A 72 -1.57 -6.95 -6.22
CA LEU A 72 -2.13 -5.62 -6.07
C LEU A 72 -3.46 -5.54 -6.82
N ILE A 73 -4.53 -5.19 -6.12
CA ILE A 73 -5.85 -4.96 -6.69
C ILE A 73 -6.08 -3.45 -6.77
N THR A 74 -6.38 -2.94 -7.94
CA THR A 74 -6.64 -1.52 -8.15
C THR A 74 -7.71 -1.31 -9.22
N ASN A 75 -8.30 -0.12 -9.27
CA ASN A 75 -9.25 0.21 -10.32
C ASN A 75 -8.55 0.48 -11.67
N HIS A 76 -9.32 0.46 -12.75
CA HIS A 76 -8.74 0.60 -14.09
C HIS A 76 -8.14 2.00 -14.36
N TYR A 77 -8.55 3.06 -13.67
CA TYR A 77 -7.94 4.39 -13.81
C TYR A 77 -6.52 4.45 -13.24
N ALA A 78 -6.27 3.75 -12.14
CA ALA A 78 -4.96 3.72 -11.51
C ALA A 78 -4.06 2.60 -12.04
N ALA A 79 -4.61 1.60 -12.74
CA ALA A 79 -3.87 0.45 -13.24
C ALA A 79 -2.64 0.79 -14.11
N PRO A 80 -2.68 1.77 -15.05
CA PRO A 80 -1.50 2.15 -15.83
C PRO A 80 -0.37 2.68 -14.94
N LEU A 81 -0.71 3.46 -13.90
CA LEU A 81 0.26 3.98 -12.95
C LEU A 81 0.80 2.87 -12.05
N ALA A 82 -0.06 1.97 -11.58
CA ALA A 82 0.35 0.82 -10.80
C ALA A 82 1.34 -0.07 -11.56
N ARG A 83 1.09 -0.35 -12.85
CA ARG A 83 2.00 -1.12 -13.72
C ARG A 83 3.33 -0.40 -13.96
N ARG A 84 3.32 0.94 -13.99
CA ARG A 84 4.54 1.73 -14.16
C ARG A 84 5.37 1.79 -12.88
N ASP A 85 4.71 1.96 -11.73
CA ASP A 85 5.35 2.38 -10.48
C ASP A 85 5.57 1.24 -9.48
N SER A 86 4.75 0.18 -9.53
CA SER A 86 4.91 -0.96 -8.65
C SER A 86 6.08 -1.85 -9.06
N TRP A 87 6.74 -2.45 -8.07
CA TRP A 87 7.68 -3.56 -8.28
C TRP A 87 6.99 -4.94 -8.31
N LEU A 88 5.67 -4.98 -8.07
CA LEU A 88 4.89 -6.21 -8.14
C LEU A 88 4.52 -6.51 -9.59
N SER A 89 4.63 -7.78 -9.99
CA SER A 89 4.26 -8.23 -11.32
C SER A 89 2.76 -8.51 -11.45
N ARG A 90 2.12 -8.96 -10.37
CA ARG A 90 0.69 -9.28 -10.39
C ARG A 90 -0.15 -8.08 -9.99
N ILE A 91 -0.82 -7.48 -10.98
CA ILE A 91 -1.73 -6.34 -10.80
C ILE A 91 -3.09 -6.71 -11.39
N GLU A 92 -4.06 -6.87 -10.52
CA GLU A 92 -5.44 -7.19 -10.83
C GLU A 92 -6.27 -5.92 -10.88
N VAL A 93 -7.21 -5.86 -11.82
CA VAL A 93 -7.94 -4.62 -12.11
C VAL A 93 -9.44 -4.89 -12.02
N TYR A 94 -10.14 -4.02 -11.30
CA TYR A 94 -11.60 -4.05 -11.21
C TYR A 94 -12.23 -2.79 -11.82
N ASP A 95 -13.49 -2.87 -12.22
CA ASP A 95 -14.28 -1.73 -12.66
C ASP A 95 -15.03 -1.11 -11.47
N ASP A 96 -14.77 0.17 -11.18
CA ASP A 96 -15.38 0.91 -10.06
C ASP A 96 -16.92 0.90 -10.06
N TYR A 97 -17.53 0.70 -11.23
CA TYR A 97 -18.98 0.78 -11.40
C TYR A 97 -19.67 -0.59 -11.49
N ALA A 98 -18.92 -1.65 -11.73
CA ALA A 98 -19.47 -2.97 -11.97
C ALA A 98 -19.01 -4.01 -10.94
N ASP A 99 -17.81 -3.86 -10.39
CA ASP A 99 -17.15 -4.91 -9.63
C ASP A 99 -16.92 -4.51 -8.16
N SER A 100 -16.99 -5.48 -7.25
CA SER A 100 -16.50 -5.32 -5.89
C SER A 100 -15.02 -5.72 -5.82
N PRO A 101 -14.11 -4.83 -5.38
CA PRO A 101 -12.71 -5.18 -5.15
C PRO A 101 -12.56 -6.28 -4.08
N TYR A 102 -13.51 -6.39 -3.15
CA TYR A 102 -13.54 -7.45 -2.13
C TYR A 102 -13.96 -8.80 -2.70
N ALA A 103 -14.87 -8.81 -3.70
CA ALA A 103 -15.20 -10.03 -4.43
C ALA A 103 -13.99 -10.55 -5.22
N LEU A 104 -13.28 -9.67 -5.91
CA LEU A 104 -12.02 -10.00 -6.60
C LEU A 104 -10.95 -10.49 -5.62
N MET A 105 -10.78 -9.80 -4.48
CA MET A 105 -9.87 -10.24 -3.41
C MET A 105 -10.23 -11.66 -2.92
N ALA A 106 -11.51 -11.93 -2.69
CA ALA A 106 -11.96 -13.24 -2.23
C ALA A 106 -11.66 -14.34 -3.27
N GLU A 107 -11.85 -14.05 -4.54
CA GLU A 107 -11.50 -14.95 -5.64
C GLU A 107 -10.00 -15.25 -5.67
N LEU A 108 -9.16 -14.23 -5.53
CA LEU A 108 -7.70 -14.40 -5.48
C LEU A 108 -7.25 -15.20 -4.25
N LEU A 109 -7.86 -14.98 -3.10
CA LEU A 109 -7.56 -15.77 -1.90
C LEU A 109 -7.95 -17.25 -2.07
N ARG A 110 -9.04 -17.55 -2.79
CA ARG A 110 -9.39 -18.93 -3.16
C ARG A 110 -8.39 -19.54 -4.13
N GLN A 111 -7.99 -18.81 -5.17
CA GLN A 111 -6.98 -19.25 -6.14
C GLN A 111 -5.63 -19.57 -5.46
N LEU A 112 -5.28 -18.81 -4.43
CA LEU A 112 -4.08 -19.04 -3.62
C LEU A 112 -4.25 -20.15 -2.56
N GLY A 113 -5.44 -20.73 -2.41
CA GLY A 113 -5.73 -21.75 -1.39
C GLY A 113 -5.79 -21.20 0.04
N LEU A 114 -5.97 -19.88 0.20
CA LEU A 114 -5.88 -19.19 1.49
C LEU A 114 -7.24 -18.93 2.16
N HIS A 115 -8.33 -19.37 1.55
CA HIS A 115 -9.70 -19.08 2.01
C HIS A 115 -10.15 -19.83 3.27
N HIS A 116 -9.33 -20.73 3.80
CA HIS A 116 -9.52 -21.41 5.08
C HIS A 116 -8.51 -21.00 6.15
N GLU A 117 -7.58 -20.09 5.78
CA GLU A 117 -6.45 -19.73 6.62
C GLU A 117 -6.74 -18.51 7.50
N THR A 118 -5.80 -18.19 8.39
CA THR A 118 -5.81 -16.94 9.14
C THR A 118 -5.20 -15.84 8.29
N ILE A 119 -5.99 -14.81 7.95
CA ILE A 119 -5.59 -13.68 7.12
C ILE A 119 -5.68 -12.39 7.93
N GLY A 120 -4.60 -11.61 7.90
CA GLY A 120 -4.53 -10.32 8.55
C GLY A 120 -5.17 -9.22 7.69
N PHE A 121 -6.05 -8.42 8.30
CA PHE A 121 -6.64 -7.24 7.68
C PHE A 121 -6.33 -6.00 8.52
N GLU A 122 -6.14 -4.86 7.88
CA GLU A 122 -6.00 -3.57 8.57
C GLU A 122 -7.37 -3.07 9.06
N LYS A 123 -7.84 -3.60 10.19
CA LYS A 123 -9.19 -3.35 10.72
C LYS A 123 -9.49 -1.87 10.91
N THR A 124 -8.50 -1.07 11.30
CA THR A 124 -8.63 0.40 11.46
C THR A 124 -8.99 1.12 10.16
N TYR A 125 -8.64 0.53 9.01
CA TYR A 125 -8.86 1.12 7.69
C TYR A 125 -10.01 0.45 6.92
N LEU A 126 -10.73 -0.50 7.54
CA LEU A 126 -11.91 -1.12 6.98
C LEU A 126 -13.16 -0.57 7.67
N SER A 127 -14.20 -0.24 6.87
CA SER A 127 -15.52 -0.03 7.44
C SER A 127 -16.11 -1.33 7.97
N ALA A 128 -17.07 -1.24 8.89
CA ALA A 128 -17.80 -2.41 9.38
C ALA A 128 -18.47 -3.17 8.21
N ALA A 129 -19.01 -2.42 7.23
CA ALA A 129 -19.62 -3.02 6.05
C ALA A 129 -18.64 -3.88 5.24
N ARG A 130 -17.39 -3.39 5.03
CA ARG A 130 -16.36 -4.15 4.31
C ARG A 130 -15.84 -5.35 5.09
N TRP A 131 -15.80 -5.22 6.41
CA TRP A 131 -15.49 -6.34 7.29
C TRP A 131 -16.54 -7.45 7.20
N ASP A 132 -17.82 -7.09 7.23
CA ASP A 132 -18.94 -8.04 7.13
C ASP A 132 -19.05 -8.62 5.72
N GLU A 133 -18.86 -7.83 4.67
CA GLU A 133 -18.77 -8.31 3.28
C GLU A 133 -17.69 -9.39 3.13
N THR A 134 -16.48 -9.10 3.64
CA THR A 134 -15.36 -10.05 3.59
C THR A 134 -15.69 -11.36 4.30
N ARG A 135 -16.30 -11.30 5.49
CA ARG A 135 -16.74 -12.49 6.23
C ARG A 135 -17.81 -13.30 5.48
N HIS A 136 -18.71 -12.59 4.78
CA HIS A 136 -19.73 -13.26 3.99
C HIS A 136 -19.14 -13.95 2.76
N LEU A 137 -18.19 -13.30 2.09
CA LEU A 137 -17.50 -13.86 0.93
C LEU A 137 -16.59 -15.04 1.28
N LEU A 138 -15.98 -15.03 2.46
CA LEU A 138 -15.00 -16.03 2.92
C LEU A 138 -15.36 -16.55 4.33
N PRO A 139 -16.47 -17.31 4.47
CA PRO A 139 -16.99 -17.70 5.79
C PRO A 139 -16.09 -18.65 6.58
N GLU A 140 -15.20 -19.38 5.91
CA GLU A 140 -14.30 -20.36 6.53
C GLU A 140 -12.94 -19.74 6.90
N MET A 141 -12.68 -18.49 6.49
CA MET A 141 -11.46 -17.77 6.78
C MET A 141 -11.49 -17.17 8.19
N THR A 142 -10.37 -17.21 8.88
CA THR A 142 -10.18 -16.48 10.13
C THR A 142 -9.61 -15.10 9.84
N MET A 143 -10.32 -14.05 10.24
CA MET A 143 -9.86 -12.66 10.09
C MET A 143 -9.12 -12.20 11.34
N LEU A 144 -7.88 -11.74 11.17
CA LEU A 144 -7.02 -11.16 12.20
C LEU A 144 -6.82 -9.66 11.94
N ASP A 145 -6.77 -8.84 12.99
CA ASP A 145 -6.35 -7.44 12.86
C ASP A 145 -4.82 -7.35 12.73
N CYS A 146 -4.31 -6.92 11.58
CA CYS A 146 -2.88 -6.74 11.33
C CYS A 146 -2.43 -5.26 11.39
N THR A 147 -3.28 -4.34 11.86
CA THR A 147 -2.95 -2.90 11.90
C THR A 147 -1.67 -2.63 12.67
N GLU A 148 -1.55 -3.18 13.87
CA GLU A 148 -0.35 -3.02 14.71
C GLU A 148 0.84 -3.79 14.16
N MET A 149 0.62 -4.97 13.58
CA MET A 149 1.64 -5.77 12.92
C MET A 149 2.35 -4.95 11.81
N MET A 150 1.58 -4.26 10.97
CA MET A 150 2.13 -3.38 9.94
C MET A 150 2.88 -2.16 10.51
N ALA A 151 2.44 -1.61 11.62
CA ALA A 151 3.17 -0.56 12.32
C ALA A 151 4.54 -1.06 12.79
N GLN A 152 4.61 -2.23 13.42
CA GLN A 152 5.85 -2.84 13.90
C GLN A 152 6.84 -3.13 12.76
N VAL A 153 6.37 -3.56 11.59
CA VAL A 153 7.24 -3.78 10.42
C VAL A 153 7.96 -2.49 10.02
N ARG A 154 7.27 -1.35 10.06
CA ARG A 154 7.77 -0.05 9.63
C ARG A 154 8.56 0.72 10.69
N TRP A 155 8.57 0.28 11.95
CA TRP A 155 9.31 0.98 13.02
C TRP A 155 10.81 1.00 12.79
N ILE A 156 11.40 -0.12 12.37
CA ILE A 156 12.82 -0.22 12.10
C ILE A 156 13.04 -0.10 10.60
N LYS A 157 13.70 0.98 10.20
CA LYS A 157 13.94 1.32 8.80
C LYS A 157 15.08 0.49 8.23
N THR A 158 14.92 0.04 7.00
CA THR A 158 16.02 -0.54 6.22
C THR A 158 17.02 0.54 5.80
N PRO A 159 18.25 0.18 5.44
CA PRO A 159 19.20 1.15 4.88
C PRO A 159 18.67 1.88 3.64
N GLY A 160 17.86 1.18 2.80
CA GLY A 160 17.21 1.77 1.63
C GLY A 160 16.16 2.83 2.02
N GLU A 161 15.34 2.55 3.02
CA GLU A 161 14.38 3.52 3.56
C GLU A 161 15.07 4.75 4.15
N VAL A 162 16.17 4.55 4.89
CA VAL A 162 16.94 5.68 5.48
C VAL A 162 17.52 6.57 4.38
N ARG A 163 18.03 5.98 3.28
CA ARG A 163 18.54 6.75 2.14
C ARG A 163 17.43 7.61 1.52
N LEU A 164 16.27 7.02 1.22
CA LEU A 164 15.14 7.75 0.64
C LEU A 164 14.60 8.85 1.56
N LEU A 165 14.57 8.62 2.87
CA LEU A 165 14.17 9.65 3.83
C LEU A 165 15.14 10.83 3.85
N LYS A 166 16.46 10.58 3.73
CA LYS A 166 17.45 11.64 3.61
C LYS A 166 17.28 12.42 2.31
N GLU A 167 17.15 11.73 1.16
CA GLU A 167 16.91 12.38 -0.14
C GLU A 167 15.65 13.25 -0.11
N ALA A 168 14.58 12.78 0.52
CA ALA A 168 13.34 13.56 0.68
C ALA A 168 13.54 14.79 1.59
N ALA A 169 14.33 14.68 2.66
CA ALA A 169 14.66 15.80 3.54
C ALA A 169 15.49 16.85 2.80
N ASP A 170 16.52 16.44 2.05
CA ASP A 170 17.37 17.33 1.26
C ASP A 170 16.56 18.12 0.22
N LEU A 171 15.60 17.47 -0.46
CA LEU A 171 14.69 18.13 -1.39
C LEU A 171 13.76 19.15 -0.71
N LEU A 172 13.31 18.85 0.51
CA LEU A 172 12.51 19.81 1.29
C LEU A 172 13.34 21.03 1.68
N ASP A 173 14.57 20.84 2.13
CA ASP A 173 15.48 21.93 2.49
C ASP A 173 15.75 22.85 1.27
N GLU A 174 16.00 22.27 0.09
CA GLU A 174 16.13 23.05 -1.15
C GLU A 174 14.86 23.84 -1.45
N ALA A 175 13.67 23.24 -1.31
CA ALA A 175 12.41 23.90 -1.58
C ALA A 175 12.15 25.08 -0.63
N TYR A 176 12.56 24.99 0.62
CA TYR A 176 12.43 26.09 1.60
C TYR A 176 13.40 27.25 1.31
N LEU A 177 14.59 26.97 0.79
CA LEU A 177 15.59 28.00 0.47
C LEU A 177 15.24 28.83 -0.77
N VAL A 178 14.46 28.29 -1.70
CA VAL A 178 14.07 29.00 -2.96
C VAL A 178 13.25 30.28 -2.72
N PRO A 179 12.26 30.35 -1.82
CA PRO A 179 11.52 31.58 -1.53
C PRO A 179 12.38 32.68 -0.92
N GLU A 180 13.33 32.36 -0.06
CA GLU A 180 14.24 33.33 0.53
C GLU A 180 15.13 33.98 -0.51
N ARG A 181 15.69 33.22 -1.46
CA ARG A 181 16.49 33.75 -2.56
C ARG A 181 15.67 34.70 -3.48
N LYS A 182 14.41 34.34 -3.79
CA LYS A 182 13.52 35.20 -4.58
C LYS A 182 13.13 36.50 -3.82
N SER A 183 12.92 36.40 -2.51
CA SER A 183 12.64 37.54 -1.64
C SER A 183 13.83 38.52 -1.55
N MET A 184 15.05 38.04 -1.55
CA MET A 184 16.26 38.85 -1.54
C MET A 184 16.45 39.56 -2.88
N ILE A 185 16.24 38.89 -4.02
CA ILE A 185 16.35 39.47 -5.35
C ILE A 185 15.31 40.59 -5.56
N SER A 186 14.11 40.46 -5.01
CA SER A 186 13.06 41.49 -5.13
C SER A 186 13.30 42.74 -4.27
N LYS A 187 14.12 42.64 -3.21
CA LYS A 187 14.50 43.77 -2.37
C LYS A 187 15.59 44.62 -2.98
N ASP A 188 16.46 44.05 -3.81
CA ASP A 188 17.54 44.76 -4.48
C ASP A 188 17.12 45.43 -5.81
N ALA A 189 15.89 45.15 -6.29
CA ALA A 189 15.38 45.72 -7.53
C ALA A 189 14.60 47.05 -7.34
N ASN A 190 14.55 47.59 -6.13
CA ASN A 190 13.86 48.87 -5.79
C ASN A 190 14.86 49.91 -5.27
N VAL A 191 16.03 50.05 -5.89
CA VAL A 191 16.96 51.17 -5.71
C VAL A 191 17.10 51.92 -6.99
#